data_c8cc596b08fe0f901a898f58f9598131
#
_entry.id   c8cc596b08fe0f901a898f58f9598131
#
_cell.length_a   1.000
_cell.length_b   1.000
_cell.length_c   1.000
_cell.angle_alpha   90.00
_cell.angle_beta   90.00
_cell.angle_gamma   90.00
#
_symmetry.space_group_name_H-M   'P 1'
#
loop_
_entity.id
_entity.type
_entity.pdbx_description
1 polymer ?
#
loop_
_entity_poly.entity_id
_entity_poly.type
_entity_poly.pdbx_seq_one_letter_code
_entity_poly.pdbx_strand_id
1 'polypeptide(L)'
;MFEVKKTEGNARRGVFTCAHGTVQTPVFMNVGTQGAIKGGLSAKDLKDIGCQVELSNTYHLHLRPGDELVKECGGLHKFMTWEGPILTDSGGFQVFSLASLRKIKEEGVYFSSHIDGRKIFMGPEESMRIQSHLGSDICMAFDECVENPSPRDYVKQSVERTTRWLERCKAENARLNSLPDTVNPQQMLWGINQGGTYADIRVEHMKRIAELDLPGYAIGGLAVGETAQEMYDIIEAVEPYMPKDKTRYLMGVGTPTNIIEAVARGVDFFDCVMPARNARHARLFTWEGAINLKNAKYARDMDPIDPQCDCPVCRRYSRAYIRHLFVAEETLALRLSVMHNLYFYNKLMERIRDALDNGTFQAFRHEFSEKLSRRI
;
A
#
# COMPACT_ATOMS: atom_id res chain seq x y z
N MET A 1 5.00 -8.24 -15.76
CA MET A 1 4.26 -7.78 -16.98
C MET A 1 2.81 -7.50 -16.59
N PHE A 2 2.19 -6.44 -17.12
CA PHE A 2 0.79 -6.10 -16.82
C PHE A 2 -0.07 -6.19 -18.09
N GLU A 3 -1.25 -6.78 -17.96
CA GLU A 3 -2.20 -6.93 -19.06
C GLU A 3 -3.60 -6.48 -18.59
N VAL A 4 -4.17 -5.50 -19.29
CA VAL A 4 -5.57 -5.08 -19.08
C VAL A 4 -6.49 -6.04 -19.82
N LYS A 5 -7.39 -6.69 -19.09
CA LYS A 5 -8.36 -7.68 -19.65
C LYS A 5 -9.68 -7.03 -20.04
N LYS A 6 -10.14 -6.06 -19.26
CA LYS A 6 -11.42 -5.37 -19.44
C LYS A 6 -11.39 -3.96 -18.87
N THR A 7 -12.21 -3.09 -19.40
CA THR A 7 -12.40 -1.72 -18.87
C THR A 7 -13.88 -1.39 -18.78
N GLU A 8 -14.26 -0.57 -17.78
CA GLU A 8 -15.58 0.04 -17.67
C GLU A 8 -15.37 1.52 -17.29
N GLY A 9 -15.54 2.42 -18.25
CA GLY A 9 -15.02 3.78 -18.14
C GLY A 9 -13.49 3.75 -18.00
N ASN A 10 -12.95 4.45 -16.99
CA ASN A 10 -11.51 4.41 -16.68
C ASN A 10 -11.13 3.22 -15.78
N ALA A 11 -12.10 2.57 -15.14
CA ALA A 11 -11.82 1.41 -14.29
C ALA A 11 -11.27 0.24 -15.12
N ARG A 12 -10.23 -0.42 -14.57
CA ARG A 12 -9.45 -1.44 -15.30
C ARG A 12 -9.47 -2.76 -14.54
N ARG A 13 -9.80 -3.83 -15.24
CA ARG A 13 -9.61 -5.22 -14.80
C ARG A 13 -8.36 -5.77 -15.47
N GLY A 14 -7.37 -6.17 -14.72
CA GLY A 14 -6.10 -6.62 -15.29
C GLY A 14 -5.46 -7.78 -14.53
N VAL A 15 -4.31 -8.21 -15.04
CA VAL A 15 -3.43 -9.24 -14.46
C VAL A 15 -2.00 -8.72 -14.48
N PHE A 16 -1.36 -8.72 -13.33
CA PHE A 16 0.05 -8.42 -13.17
C PHE A 16 0.83 -9.70 -12.88
N THR A 17 1.97 -9.90 -13.54
CA THR A 17 2.82 -11.09 -13.36
C THR A 17 4.22 -10.66 -12.94
N CYS A 18 4.75 -11.31 -11.90
CA CYS A 18 6.11 -11.14 -11.37
C CYS A 18 6.76 -12.50 -11.09
N ALA A 19 7.95 -12.50 -10.47
CA ALA A 19 8.70 -13.73 -10.19
C ALA A 19 7.95 -14.71 -9.27
N HIS A 20 7.21 -14.21 -8.30
CA HIS A 20 6.49 -15.03 -7.31
C HIS A 20 4.99 -15.19 -7.59
N GLY A 21 4.57 -14.97 -8.83
CA GLY A 21 3.21 -15.31 -9.25
C GLY A 21 2.46 -14.21 -9.97
N THR A 22 1.13 -14.37 -10.02
CA THR A 22 0.21 -13.45 -10.70
C THR A 22 -0.72 -12.76 -9.70
N VAL A 23 -1.04 -11.51 -9.99
CA VAL A 23 -1.94 -10.66 -9.18
C VAL A 23 -3.12 -10.25 -10.04
N GLN A 24 -4.32 -10.51 -9.55
CA GLN A 24 -5.56 -10.04 -10.16
C GLN A 24 -5.84 -8.61 -9.71
N THR A 25 -5.95 -7.67 -10.64
CA THR A 25 -6.20 -6.26 -10.33
C THR A 25 -7.63 -5.83 -10.65
N PRO A 26 -8.20 -4.85 -9.94
CA PRO A 26 -7.62 -4.09 -8.84
C PRO A 26 -7.30 -4.93 -7.60
N VAL A 27 -6.30 -4.52 -6.80
CA VAL A 27 -5.81 -5.27 -5.64
C VAL A 27 -5.48 -4.35 -4.47
N PHE A 28 -5.71 -4.84 -3.25
CA PHE A 28 -5.26 -4.21 -2.01
C PHE A 28 -4.07 -5.02 -1.45
N MET A 29 -2.94 -4.34 -1.19
CA MET A 29 -1.74 -4.94 -0.60
C MET A 29 -1.84 -4.87 0.92
N ASN A 30 -1.73 -6.01 1.59
CA ASN A 30 -1.78 -6.06 3.04
C ASN A 30 -0.41 -5.66 3.62
N VAL A 31 -0.40 -4.65 4.52
CA VAL A 31 0.86 -4.05 5.00
C VAL A 31 1.42 -4.82 6.18
N GLY A 32 2.52 -5.52 5.94
CA GLY A 32 3.33 -6.23 6.93
C GLY A 32 4.62 -5.47 7.26
N THR A 33 4.53 -4.42 8.02
CA THR A 33 5.57 -3.41 8.30
C THR A 33 6.98 -3.98 8.55
N GLN A 34 7.09 -5.11 9.25
CA GLN A 34 8.37 -5.75 9.61
C GLN A 34 8.32 -7.27 9.40
N GLY A 35 7.86 -7.70 8.22
CA GLY A 35 7.71 -9.12 7.90
C GLY A 35 6.54 -9.80 8.62
N ALA A 36 5.61 -9.03 9.16
CA ALA A 36 4.38 -9.51 9.78
C ALA A 36 3.33 -8.40 9.88
N ILE A 37 2.06 -8.75 9.83
CA ILE A 37 0.98 -7.80 10.04
C ILE A 37 0.85 -7.44 11.52
N LYS A 38 0.86 -6.16 11.84
CA LYS A 38 0.59 -5.69 13.20
C LYS A 38 -0.80 -6.13 13.66
N GLY A 39 -0.84 -6.96 14.71
CA GLY A 39 -2.04 -7.64 15.20
C GLY A 39 -1.88 -9.16 15.17
N GLY A 40 -0.67 -9.65 14.83
CA GLY A 40 -0.29 -11.06 14.98
C GLY A 40 -0.80 -11.96 13.87
N LEU A 41 -0.81 -11.49 12.63
CA LEU A 41 -1.08 -12.33 11.45
C LEU A 41 0.24 -12.75 10.79
N SER A 42 0.37 -14.05 10.54
CA SER A 42 1.46 -14.67 9.81
C SER A 42 1.20 -14.71 8.30
N ALA A 43 2.20 -15.11 7.53
CA ALA A 43 2.07 -15.39 6.10
C ALA A 43 0.95 -16.41 5.80
N LYS A 44 0.81 -17.46 6.64
CA LYS A 44 -0.28 -18.43 6.52
C LYS A 44 -1.65 -17.77 6.68
N ASP A 45 -1.82 -16.88 7.67
CA ASP A 45 -3.08 -16.16 7.86
C ASP A 45 -3.40 -15.27 6.67
N LEU A 46 -2.38 -14.62 6.08
CA LEU A 46 -2.55 -13.80 4.86
C LEU A 46 -3.06 -14.65 3.68
N LYS A 47 -2.52 -15.84 3.50
CA LYS A 47 -2.99 -16.79 2.47
C LYS A 47 -4.44 -17.19 2.72
N ASP A 48 -4.78 -17.53 3.97
CA ASP A 48 -6.13 -17.95 4.38
C ASP A 48 -7.20 -16.84 4.18
N ILE A 49 -6.82 -15.57 4.20
CA ILE A 49 -7.71 -14.43 3.96
C ILE A 49 -7.65 -13.88 2.52
N GLY A 50 -6.99 -14.57 1.60
CA GLY A 50 -6.97 -14.22 0.19
C GLY A 50 -6.08 -13.01 -0.17
N CYS A 51 -5.05 -12.74 0.63
CA CYS A 51 -4.02 -11.75 0.28
C CYS A 51 -3.29 -12.19 -0.98
N GLN A 52 -3.18 -11.31 -1.98
CA GLN A 52 -2.43 -11.59 -3.20
C GLN A 52 -1.03 -10.97 -3.18
N VAL A 53 -0.88 -9.82 -2.53
CA VAL A 53 0.40 -9.08 -2.45
C VAL A 53 0.59 -8.60 -1.02
N GLU A 54 1.74 -8.89 -0.46
CA GLU A 54 2.17 -8.32 0.83
C GLU A 54 3.03 -7.08 0.57
N LEU A 55 2.88 -6.04 1.40
CA LEU A 55 3.72 -4.86 1.38
C LEU A 55 4.58 -4.81 2.63
N SER A 56 5.90 -4.82 2.47
CA SER A 56 6.88 -4.67 3.56
C SER A 56 7.58 -3.31 3.52
N ASN A 57 7.91 -2.78 4.71
CA ASN A 57 8.52 -1.45 4.81
C ASN A 57 10.04 -1.50 4.88
N THR A 58 10.70 -0.95 3.87
CA THR A 58 12.16 -0.89 3.70
C THR A 58 12.87 -0.26 4.90
N TYR A 59 12.42 0.93 5.32
CA TYR A 59 13.02 1.65 6.45
C TYR A 59 13.00 0.83 7.74
N HIS A 60 11.86 0.24 8.09
CA HIS A 60 11.73 -0.53 9.33
C HIS A 60 12.55 -1.81 9.31
N LEU A 61 12.61 -2.51 8.19
CA LEU A 61 13.39 -3.75 8.04
C LEU A 61 14.89 -3.47 7.98
N HIS A 62 15.33 -2.35 7.38
CA HIS A 62 16.72 -1.90 7.43
C HIS A 62 17.19 -1.62 8.87
N LEU A 63 16.35 -0.97 9.69
CA LEU A 63 16.68 -0.70 11.08
C LEU A 63 16.65 -1.96 11.95
N ARG A 64 15.71 -2.85 11.70
CA ARG A 64 15.52 -4.10 12.46
C ARG A 64 14.73 -5.13 11.66
N PRO A 65 15.28 -6.30 11.37
CA PRO A 65 16.52 -6.88 11.92
C PRO A 65 17.81 -6.40 11.22
N GLY A 66 17.71 -5.64 10.11
CA GLY A 66 18.77 -5.31 9.18
C GLY A 66 18.58 -6.06 7.85
N ASP A 67 18.73 -5.35 6.73
CA ASP A 67 18.54 -5.91 5.40
C ASP A 67 19.57 -6.96 5.02
N GLU A 68 20.81 -6.85 5.56
CA GLU A 68 21.86 -7.83 5.34
C GLU A 68 21.48 -9.20 5.93
N LEU A 69 20.94 -9.23 7.16
CA LEU A 69 20.44 -10.47 7.75
C LEU A 69 19.32 -11.08 6.90
N VAL A 70 18.41 -10.27 6.38
CA VAL A 70 17.32 -10.75 5.52
C VAL A 70 17.88 -11.33 4.22
N LYS A 71 18.91 -10.70 3.62
CA LYS A 71 19.65 -11.24 2.47
C LYS A 71 20.27 -12.62 2.78
N GLU A 72 20.96 -12.75 3.92
CA GLU A 72 21.55 -14.02 4.36
C GLU A 72 20.51 -15.12 4.53
N CYS A 73 19.29 -14.77 4.97
CA CYS A 73 18.16 -15.71 5.04
C CYS A 73 17.54 -16.05 3.66
N GLY A 74 18.00 -15.42 2.57
CA GLY A 74 17.51 -15.61 1.21
C GLY A 74 16.31 -14.75 0.84
N GLY A 75 16.20 -13.55 1.46
CA GLY A 75 15.18 -12.55 1.22
C GLY A 75 13.92 -12.72 2.05
N LEU A 76 13.00 -11.74 1.93
CA LEU A 76 11.76 -11.70 2.73
C LEU A 76 10.87 -12.92 2.53
N HIS A 77 10.77 -13.45 1.31
CA HIS A 77 9.96 -14.63 1.01
C HIS A 77 10.35 -15.81 1.91
N LYS A 78 11.63 -16.11 2.03
CA LYS A 78 12.12 -17.18 2.91
C LYS A 78 12.07 -16.78 4.38
N PHE A 79 12.42 -15.52 4.69
CA PHE A 79 12.49 -15.03 6.07
C PHE A 79 11.14 -15.08 6.78
N MET A 80 10.04 -14.72 6.09
CA MET A 80 8.69 -14.75 6.66
C MET A 80 7.78 -15.86 6.13
N THR A 81 8.33 -16.78 5.31
CA THR A 81 7.61 -17.92 4.70
C THR A 81 6.38 -17.49 3.86
N TRP A 82 6.52 -16.39 3.12
CA TRP A 82 5.52 -15.92 2.18
C TRP A 82 5.90 -16.30 0.74
N GLU A 83 4.98 -16.97 0.04
CA GLU A 83 5.22 -17.49 -1.31
C GLU A 83 4.73 -16.57 -2.43
N GLY A 84 3.87 -15.61 -2.08
CA GLY A 84 3.27 -14.69 -3.06
C GLY A 84 4.10 -13.44 -3.33
N PRO A 85 3.64 -12.57 -4.24
CA PRO A 85 4.28 -11.31 -4.54
C PRO A 85 4.48 -10.41 -3.32
N ILE A 86 5.62 -9.71 -3.28
CA ILE A 86 5.96 -8.69 -2.28
C ILE A 86 6.27 -7.38 -2.98
N LEU A 87 5.70 -6.27 -2.47
CA LEU A 87 6.14 -4.93 -2.76
C LEU A 87 6.91 -4.37 -1.55
N THR A 88 8.07 -3.76 -1.76
CA THR A 88 8.74 -2.94 -0.75
C THR A 88 8.59 -1.47 -1.08
N ASP A 89 8.22 -0.66 -0.07
CA ASP A 89 8.24 0.80 -0.20
C ASP A 89 9.68 1.33 -0.31
N SER A 90 9.85 2.59 -0.66
CA SER A 90 11.19 3.20 -0.79
C SER A 90 11.88 3.48 0.54
N GLY A 91 11.13 3.48 1.64
CA GLY A 91 11.58 4.01 2.94
C GLY A 91 11.51 5.55 3.04
N GLY A 92 11.29 6.25 1.93
CA GLY A 92 11.25 7.72 1.87
C GLY A 92 10.20 8.33 2.79
N PHE A 93 8.95 7.87 2.71
CA PHE A 93 7.87 8.38 3.55
C PHE A 93 8.18 8.27 5.06
N GLN A 94 8.75 7.15 5.51
CA GLN A 94 9.10 6.95 6.93
C GLN A 94 10.23 7.89 7.36
N VAL A 95 11.22 8.13 6.50
CA VAL A 95 12.27 9.12 6.71
C VAL A 95 11.66 10.52 6.83
N PHE A 96 10.66 10.86 6.02
CA PHE A 96 9.98 12.16 6.07
C PHE A 96 9.02 12.30 7.25
N SER A 97 8.32 11.25 7.65
CA SER A 97 7.29 11.30 8.70
C SER A 97 7.81 11.06 10.12
N LEU A 98 8.86 10.25 10.30
CA LEU A 98 9.36 9.82 11.61
C LEU A 98 10.62 10.56 12.07
N ALA A 99 11.36 11.20 11.17
CA ALA A 99 12.60 11.89 11.51
C ALA A 99 12.33 13.37 11.83
N SER A 100 12.33 13.74 13.10
CA SER A 100 12.17 15.12 13.56
C SER A 100 13.33 16.04 13.14
N LEU A 101 14.53 15.48 12.91
CA LEU A 101 15.73 16.17 12.45
C LEU A 101 16.24 15.46 11.19
N ARG A 102 15.80 15.96 10.04
CA ARG A 102 16.26 15.48 8.72
C ARG A 102 16.93 16.60 7.95
N LYS A 103 17.93 16.28 7.19
CA LYS A 103 18.60 17.18 6.25
C LYS A 103 18.54 16.56 4.86
N ILE A 104 17.71 17.17 4.00
CA ILE A 104 17.55 16.77 2.60
C ILE A 104 18.64 17.46 1.79
N LYS A 105 19.34 16.69 0.96
CA LYS A 105 20.32 17.16 0.01
C LYS A 105 20.13 16.48 -1.33
N GLU A 106 20.90 16.85 -2.34
CA GLU A 106 20.82 16.24 -3.66
C GLU A 106 21.26 14.76 -3.64
N GLU A 107 22.23 14.42 -2.83
CA GLU A 107 22.70 13.05 -2.68
C GLU A 107 21.71 12.12 -2.00
N GLY A 108 20.86 12.64 -1.09
CA GLY A 108 19.91 11.88 -0.29
C GLY A 108 19.54 12.59 1.01
N VAL A 109 19.09 11.84 2.02
CA VAL A 109 18.59 12.36 3.29
C VAL A 109 19.43 11.86 4.45
N TYR A 110 19.89 12.78 5.29
CA TYR A 110 20.53 12.50 6.57
C TYR A 110 19.49 12.64 7.69
N PHE A 111 19.39 11.66 8.54
CA PHE A 111 18.42 11.65 9.65
C PHE A 111 18.91 10.80 10.82
N SER A 112 18.17 10.83 11.93
CA SER A 112 18.44 9.99 13.10
C SER A 112 17.41 8.89 13.25
N SER A 113 17.86 7.67 13.51
CA SER A 113 17.00 6.52 13.80
C SER A 113 16.09 6.83 14.99
N HIS A 114 14.80 6.54 14.86
CA HIS A 114 13.82 6.68 15.93
C HIS A 114 13.96 5.59 17.03
N ILE A 115 14.78 4.56 16.78
CA ILE A 115 15.00 3.44 17.73
C ILE A 115 16.13 3.77 18.70
N ASP A 116 17.29 4.22 18.19
CA ASP A 116 18.53 4.35 18.95
C ASP A 116 19.23 5.70 18.73
N GLY A 117 18.67 6.60 17.92
CA GLY A 117 19.20 7.92 17.66
C GLY A 117 20.44 7.96 16.76
N ARG A 118 20.96 6.81 16.26
CA ARG A 118 22.12 6.79 15.37
C ARG A 118 21.85 7.56 14.09
N LYS A 119 22.87 8.22 13.56
CA LYS A 119 22.79 8.94 12.29
C LYS A 119 22.80 7.95 11.13
N ILE A 120 21.88 8.15 10.21
CA ILE A 120 21.69 7.32 9.02
C ILE A 120 21.65 8.23 7.80
N PHE A 121 22.26 7.76 6.72
CA PHE A 121 22.09 8.31 5.38
C PHE A 121 21.23 7.33 4.56
N MET A 122 20.28 7.86 3.79
CA MET A 122 19.50 7.11 2.81
C MET A 122 19.33 7.96 1.56
N GLY A 123 19.76 7.44 0.45
CA GLY A 123 19.60 8.01 -0.87
C GLY A 123 19.04 6.95 -1.83
N PRO A 124 18.94 7.29 -3.12
CA PRO A 124 18.46 6.37 -4.14
C PRO A 124 19.19 5.03 -4.16
N GLU A 125 20.52 5.05 -4.14
CA GLU A 125 21.33 3.83 -4.21
C GLU A 125 21.21 2.98 -2.95
N GLU A 126 21.18 3.61 -1.76
CA GLU A 126 20.98 2.90 -0.49
C GLU A 126 19.59 2.25 -0.44
N SER A 127 18.54 2.97 -0.86
CA SER A 127 17.19 2.43 -0.90
C SER A 127 17.08 1.23 -1.85
N MET A 128 17.66 1.33 -3.05
CA MET A 128 17.68 0.22 -4.01
C MET A 128 18.48 -0.98 -3.48
N ARG A 129 19.65 -0.76 -2.86
CA ARG A 129 20.44 -1.83 -2.25
C ARG A 129 19.66 -2.55 -1.15
N ILE A 130 19.01 -1.81 -0.26
CA ILE A 130 18.22 -2.38 0.82
C ILE A 130 17.07 -3.22 0.24
N GLN A 131 16.31 -2.70 -0.72
CA GLN A 131 15.21 -3.43 -1.35
C GLN A 131 15.68 -4.66 -2.14
N SER A 132 16.86 -4.60 -2.76
CA SER A 132 17.50 -5.75 -3.40
C SER A 132 17.86 -6.86 -2.40
N HIS A 133 18.38 -6.50 -1.21
CA HIS A 133 18.64 -7.43 -0.11
C HIS A 133 17.34 -8.06 0.42
N LEU A 134 16.26 -7.27 0.51
CA LEU A 134 14.94 -7.76 0.89
C LEU A 134 14.35 -8.72 -0.16
N GLY A 135 14.71 -8.56 -1.43
CA GLY A 135 14.34 -9.46 -2.52
C GLY A 135 12.86 -9.41 -2.92
N SER A 136 12.19 -8.27 -2.77
CA SER A 136 10.81 -8.07 -3.21
C SER A 136 10.64 -8.22 -4.74
N ASP A 137 9.41 -8.45 -5.20
CA ASP A 137 9.08 -8.45 -6.64
C ASP A 137 9.01 -7.05 -7.22
N ILE A 138 8.49 -6.13 -6.42
CA ILE A 138 8.31 -4.73 -6.77
C ILE A 138 9.07 -3.89 -5.74
N CYS A 139 9.97 -3.03 -6.20
CA CYS A 139 10.62 -2.02 -5.39
C CYS A 139 10.16 -0.62 -5.81
N MET A 140 9.92 0.26 -4.83
CA MET A 140 9.53 1.63 -5.10
C MET A 140 10.76 2.54 -5.18
N ALA A 141 10.73 3.48 -6.11
CA ALA A 141 11.78 4.50 -6.22
C ALA A 141 11.86 5.36 -4.96
N PHE A 142 13.07 5.76 -4.57
CA PHE A 142 13.27 6.71 -3.48
C PHE A 142 12.82 8.09 -3.92
N ASP A 143 11.92 8.71 -3.16
CA ASP A 143 11.24 9.95 -3.50
C ASP A 143 11.19 10.92 -2.31
N GLU A 144 10.89 12.18 -2.59
CA GLU A 144 10.60 13.18 -1.58
C GLU A 144 9.09 13.43 -1.49
N CYS A 145 8.47 12.94 -0.40
CA CYS A 145 7.09 13.26 -0.07
C CYS A 145 7.03 14.57 0.70
N VAL A 146 6.48 15.62 0.09
CA VAL A 146 6.31 16.92 0.73
C VAL A 146 5.07 16.94 1.63
N GLU A 147 5.11 17.80 2.67
CA GLU A 147 3.94 18.06 3.52
C GLU A 147 2.82 18.77 2.73
N ASN A 148 1.59 18.57 3.13
CA ASN A 148 0.44 19.26 2.57
C ASN A 148 -0.23 20.15 3.64
N PRO A 149 -0.34 21.49 3.43
CA PRO A 149 0.11 22.23 2.25
C PRO A 149 1.63 22.52 2.26
N SER A 150 2.22 22.62 1.08
CA SER A 150 3.60 23.11 0.89
C SER A 150 3.65 24.23 -0.15
N PRO A 151 4.62 25.19 -0.03
CA PRO A 151 4.79 26.25 -1.02
C PRO A 151 5.08 25.67 -2.41
N ARG A 152 4.44 26.26 -3.43
CA ARG A 152 4.52 25.78 -4.81
C ARG A 152 5.95 25.65 -5.33
N ASP A 153 6.80 26.65 -5.06
CA ASP A 153 8.19 26.65 -5.52
C ASP A 153 9.02 25.52 -4.87
N TYR A 154 8.74 25.22 -3.60
CA TYR A 154 9.36 24.08 -2.93
C TYR A 154 8.91 22.75 -3.55
N VAL A 155 7.60 22.62 -3.83
CA VAL A 155 7.05 21.43 -4.49
C VAL A 155 7.71 21.20 -5.85
N LYS A 156 7.92 22.26 -6.66
CA LYS A 156 8.67 22.14 -7.94
C LYS A 156 10.09 21.61 -7.74
N GLN A 157 10.83 22.20 -6.80
CA GLN A 157 12.21 21.74 -6.50
C GLN A 157 12.25 20.28 -6.01
N SER A 158 11.30 19.88 -5.18
CA SER A 158 11.14 18.51 -4.68
C SER A 158 10.86 17.52 -5.82
N VAL A 159 9.95 17.90 -6.73
CA VAL A 159 9.61 17.07 -7.91
C VAL A 159 10.81 16.90 -8.85
N GLU A 160 11.57 17.96 -9.11
CA GLU A 160 12.79 17.87 -9.91
C GLU A 160 13.86 16.96 -9.26
N ARG A 161 14.02 17.05 -7.94
CA ARG A 161 14.90 16.16 -7.17
C ARG A 161 14.41 14.71 -7.24
N THR A 162 13.12 14.48 -7.03
CA THR A 162 12.50 13.16 -7.13
C THR A 162 12.73 12.53 -8.52
N THR A 163 12.67 13.32 -9.58
CA THR A 163 12.96 12.83 -10.94
C THR A 163 14.42 12.38 -11.07
N ARG A 164 15.38 13.19 -10.63
CA ARG A 164 16.82 12.81 -10.66
C ARG A 164 17.09 11.58 -9.79
N TRP A 165 16.43 11.49 -8.64
CA TRP A 165 16.53 10.32 -7.78
C TRP A 165 15.95 9.06 -8.44
N LEU A 166 14.84 9.19 -9.18
CA LEU A 166 14.27 8.09 -9.94
C LEU A 166 15.22 7.56 -11.03
N GLU A 167 15.91 8.46 -11.74
CA GLU A 167 16.93 8.10 -12.73
C GLU A 167 18.08 7.31 -12.07
N ARG A 168 18.55 7.74 -10.89
CA ARG A 168 19.56 7.03 -10.10
C ARG A 168 19.06 5.68 -9.61
N CYS A 169 17.81 5.61 -9.08
CA CYS A 169 17.17 4.34 -8.69
C CYS A 169 17.13 3.35 -9.86
N LYS A 170 16.76 3.84 -11.07
CA LYS A 170 16.69 2.99 -12.27
C LYS A 170 18.05 2.40 -12.63
N ALA A 171 19.09 3.23 -12.63
CA ALA A 171 20.46 2.78 -12.92
C ALA A 171 20.94 1.76 -11.87
N GLU A 172 20.71 2.04 -10.59
CA GLU A 172 21.17 1.17 -9.51
C GLU A 172 20.36 -0.14 -9.44
N ASN A 173 19.04 -0.13 -9.68
CA ASN A 173 18.23 -1.34 -9.75
C ASN A 173 18.71 -2.26 -10.89
N ALA A 174 18.98 -1.69 -12.07
CA ALA A 174 19.51 -2.46 -13.19
C ALA A 174 20.89 -3.07 -12.86
N ARG A 175 21.77 -2.31 -12.22
CA ARG A 175 23.09 -2.79 -11.77
C ARG A 175 22.96 -3.93 -10.76
N LEU A 176 22.12 -3.76 -9.72
CA LEU A 176 21.90 -4.76 -8.69
C LEU A 176 21.30 -6.05 -9.26
N ASN A 177 20.32 -5.95 -10.16
CA ASN A 177 19.72 -7.10 -10.81
C ASN A 177 20.71 -7.91 -11.70
N SER A 178 21.83 -7.32 -12.10
CA SER A 178 22.88 -8.02 -12.86
C SER A 178 23.91 -8.75 -11.99
N LEU A 179 23.88 -8.57 -10.67
CA LEU A 179 24.85 -9.21 -9.77
C LEU A 179 24.49 -10.69 -9.54
N PRO A 180 25.48 -11.58 -9.44
CA PRO A 180 25.25 -13.02 -9.31
C PRO A 180 24.68 -13.44 -7.94
N ASP A 181 24.81 -12.60 -6.92
CA ASP A 181 24.34 -12.84 -5.55
C ASP A 181 23.06 -12.08 -5.20
N THR A 182 22.35 -11.54 -6.21
CA THR A 182 21.07 -10.87 -6.02
C THR A 182 19.99 -11.86 -5.62
N VAL A 183 19.23 -11.52 -4.58
CA VAL A 183 18.14 -12.36 -4.06
C VAL A 183 17.04 -12.56 -5.11
N ASN A 184 16.62 -11.47 -5.78
CA ASN A 184 15.64 -11.50 -6.86
C ASN A 184 16.11 -10.67 -8.06
N PRO A 185 16.75 -11.29 -9.07
CA PRO A 185 17.25 -10.58 -10.25
C PRO A 185 16.13 -10.08 -11.20
N GLN A 186 14.87 -10.42 -10.92
CA GLN A 186 13.69 -9.94 -11.66
C GLN A 186 12.92 -8.85 -10.93
N GLN A 187 13.53 -8.23 -9.90
CA GLN A 187 12.89 -7.15 -9.14
C GLN A 187 12.58 -5.95 -10.05
N MET A 188 11.32 -5.50 -10.02
CA MET A 188 10.80 -4.43 -10.88
C MET A 188 10.72 -3.11 -10.12
N LEU A 189 11.40 -2.08 -10.65
CA LEU A 189 11.32 -0.73 -10.12
C LEU A 189 10.03 -0.03 -10.61
N TRP A 190 9.25 0.53 -9.69
CA TRP A 190 8.13 1.42 -10.00
C TRP A 190 8.46 2.85 -9.63
N GLY A 191 8.09 3.80 -10.53
CA GLY A 191 8.26 5.23 -10.32
C GLY A 191 7.12 5.83 -9.49
N ILE A 192 7.40 6.97 -8.86
CA ILE A 192 6.41 7.69 -8.03
C ILE A 192 6.20 9.09 -8.58
N ASN A 193 4.95 9.39 -8.95
CA ASN A 193 4.51 10.74 -9.29
C ASN A 193 4.29 11.54 -8.01
N GLN A 194 4.97 12.69 -7.90
CA GLN A 194 4.84 13.66 -6.82
C GLN A 194 4.36 15.02 -7.37
N GLY A 195 4.00 15.96 -6.49
CA GLY A 195 3.58 17.31 -6.90
C GLY A 195 2.54 17.95 -5.95
N GLY A 196 2.34 17.38 -4.75
CA GLY A 196 1.34 17.85 -3.78
C GLY A 196 -0.07 17.85 -4.40
N THR A 197 -0.84 18.90 -4.17
CA THR A 197 -2.17 19.13 -4.76
C THR A 197 -2.13 20.06 -5.97
N TYR A 198 -0.95 20.28 -6.59
CA TYR A 198 -0.80 21.12 -7.78
C TYR A 198 -0.91 20.26 -9.05
N ALA A 199 -2.08 20.25 -9.68
CA ALA A 199 -2.39 19.39 -10.83
C ALA A 199 -1.42 19.58 -12.01
N ASP A 200 -1.04 20.81 -12.34
CA ASP A 200 -0.11 21.11 -13.42
C ASP A 200 1.31 20.55 -13.16
N ILE A 201 1.81 20.65 -11.91
CA ILE A 201 3.10 20.06 -11.51
C ILE A 201 3.03 18.54 -11.59
N ARG A 202 1.93 17.94 -11.15
CA ARG A 202 1.69 16.50 -11.22
C ARG A 202 1.69 16.00 -12.66
N VAL A 203 0.98 16.69 -13.54
CA VAL A 203 0.89 16.32 -14.97
C VAL A 203 2.26 16.40 -15.64
N GLU A 204 2.99 17.51 -15.43
CA GLU A 204 4.34 17.67 -15.98
C GLU A 204 5.29 16.58 -15.49
N HIS A 205 5.27 16.30 -14.18
CA HIS A 205 6.07 15.25 -13.60
C HIS A 205 5.70 13.85 -14.15
N MET A 206 4.38 13.57 -14.30
CA MET A 206 3.96 12.26 -14.83
C MET A 206 4.46 12.05 -16.27
N LYS A 207 4.34 13.07 -17.12
CA LYS A 207 4.88 13.01 -18.50
C LYS A 207 6.37 12.69 -18.50
N ARG A 208 7.14 13.35 -17.65
CA ARG A 208 8.58 13.17 -17.57
C ARG A 208 8.98 11.79 -17.07
N ILE A 209 8.35 11.28 -16.00
CA ILE A 209 8.69 9.95 -15.49
C ILE A 209 8.18 8.82 -16.39
N ALA A 210 7.10 9.04 -17.16
CA ALA A 210 6.62 8.07 -18.14
C ALA A 210 7.63 7.78 -19.26
N GLU A 211 8.48 8.77 -19.64
CA GLU A 211 9.56 8.60 -20.61
C GLU A 211 10.62 7.58 -20.17
N LEU A 212 10.70 7.28 -18.87
CA LEU A 212 11.63 6.28 -18.34
C LEU A 212 11.19 4.83 -18.61
N ASP A 213 9.98 4.62 -19.13
CA ASP A 213 9.39 3.31 -19.47
C ASP A 213 9.57 2.25 -18.37
N LEU A 214 9.06 2.55 -17.16
CA LEU A 214 9.10 1.64 -16.02
C LEU A 214 7.93 0.65 -16.06
N PRO A 215 8.05 -0.53 -15.40
CA PRO A 215 6.98 -1.53 -15.31
C PRO A 215 5.69 -1.05 -14.62
N GLY A 216 5.76 0.00 -13.81
CA GLY A 216 4.62 0.56 -13.09
C GLY A 216 4.88 1.95 -12.53
N TYR A 217 3.80 2.65 -12.22
CA TYR A 217 3.83 4.00 -11.70
C TYR A 217 2.86 4.17 -10.54
N ALA A 218 3.32 4.85 -9.50
CA ALA A 218 2.50 5.21 -8.36
C ALA A 218 2.17 6.70 -8.34
N ILE A 219 1.05 7.05 -7.73
CA ILE A 219 0.70 8.40 -7.31
C ILE A 219 0.96 8.47 -5.81
N GLY A 220 2.03 9.15 -5.42
CA GLY A 220 2.43 9.34 -4.03
C GLY A 220 2.07 10.72 -3.48
N GLY A 221 2.27 10.94 -2.18
CA GLY A 221 2.07 12.24 -1.53
C GLY A 221 0.62 12.72 -1.52
N LEU A 222 -0.35 11.81 -1.53
CA LEU A 222 -1.75 12.03 -1.26
C LEU A 222 -2.16 11.27 0.03
N ALA A 223 -3.38 11.53 0.54
CA ALA A 223 -3.84 11.06 1.86
C ALA A 223 -2.97 11.57 3.03
N VAL A 224 -2.43 12.79 2.88
CA VAL A 224 -1.56 13.47 3.85
C VAL A 224 -2.15 14.79 4.38
N GLY A 225 -3.46 14.98 4.23
CA GLY A 225 -4.19 16.14 4.77
C GLY A 225 -5.15 16.81 3.80
N GLU A 226 -5.10 16.49 2.51
CA GLU A 226 -6.07 16.96 1.52
C GLU A 226 -7.44 16.29 1.70
N THR A 227 -8.46 16.89 1.10
CA THR A 227 -9.80 16.30 1.03
C THR A 227 -9.85 15.13 0.03
N ALA A 228 -10.85 14.25 0.17
CA ALA A 228 -11.06 13.18 -0.80
C ALA A 228 -11.30 13.71 -2.21
N GLN A 229 -12.00 14.85 -2.35
CA GLN A 229 -12.24 15.46 -3.66
C GLN A 229 -10.95 15.97 -4.31
N GLU A 230 -10.09 16.66 -3.56
CA GLU A 230 -8.78 17.10 -4.07
C GLU A 230 -7.92 15.91 -4.52
N MET A 231 -7.94 14.82 -3.76
CA MET A 231 -7.27 13.57 -4.17
C MET A 231 -7.84 13.02 -5.49
N TYR A 232 -9.17 13.00 -5.65
CA TYR A 232 -9.81 12.53 -6.90
C TYR A 232 -9.48 13.44 -8.08
N ASP A 233 -9.49 14.74 -7.89
CA ASP A 233 -9.15 15.73 -8.93
C ASP A 233 -7.70 15.53 -9.40
N ILE A 234 -6.77 15.23 -8.50
CA ILE A 234 -5.38 14.93 -8.86
C ILE A 234 -5.28 13.61 -9.65
N ILE A 235 -5.98 12.56 -9.23
CA ILE A 235 -5.98 11.29 -9.97
C ILE A 235 -6.51 11.51 -11.39
N GLU A 236 -7.62 12.23 -11.56
CA GLU A 236 -8.22 12.56 -12.85
C GLU A 236 -7.29 13.42 -13.73
N ALA A 237 -6.54 14.35 -13.13
CA ALA A 237 -5.58 15.16 -13.86
C ALA A 237 -4.38 14.35 -14.38
N VAL A 238 -3.91 13.37 -13.61
CA VAL A 238 -2.70 12.58 -13.91
C VAL A 238 -3.01 11.37 -14.80
N GLU A 239 -4.18 10.77 -14.64
CA GLU A 239 -4.60 9.52 -15.30
C GLU A 239 -4.36 9.53 -16.83
N PRO A 240 -4.71 10.57 -17.60
CA PRO A 240 -4.51 10.56 -19.04
C PRO A 240 -3.05 10.45 -19.51
N TYR A 241 -2.11 10.76 -18.61
CA TYR A 241 -0.67 10.75 -18.88
C TYR A 241 0.03 9.51 -18.31
N MET A 242 -0.68 8.70 -17.56
CA MET A 242 -0.16 7.40 -17.09
C MET A 242 -0.20 6.38 -18.23
N PRO A 243 0.90 5.66 -18.52
CA PRO A 243 0.91 4.64 -19.58
C PRO A 243 -0.20 3.60 -19.38
N LYS A 244 -0.91 3.27 -20.47
CA LYS A 244 -2.10 2.41 -20.42
C LYS A 244 -1.77 0.94 -20.20
N ASP A 245 -0.59 0.52 -20.62
CA ASP A 245 -0.06 -0.84 -20.51
C ASP A 245 0.76 -1.10 -19.24
N LYS A 246 0.83 -0.11 -18.33
CA LYS A 246 1.54 -0.21 -17.06
C LYS A 246 0.58 -0.21 -15.88
N THR A 247 1.04 -0.75 -14.73
CA THR A 247 0.29 -0.72 -13.47
C THR A 247 0.23 0.69 -12.90
N ARG A 248 -0.87 1.00 -12.20
CA ARG A 248 -1.15 2.28 -11.54
C ARG A 248 -1.46 2.05 -10.08
N TYR A 249 -0.65 2.63 -9.21
CA TYR A 249 -0.72 2.43 -7.78
C TYR A 249 -0.99 3.75 -7.05
N LEU A 250 -2.02 3.80 -6.22
CA LEU A 250 -2.32 4.94 -5.33
C LEU A 250 -1.84 4.61 -3.92
N MET A 251 -0.76 5.28 -3.49
CA MET A 251 -0.06 4.97 -2.24
C MET A 251 -0.83 5.45 -1.00
N GLY A 252 -0.90 4.60 0.02
CA GLY A 252 -1.45 4.95 1.34
C GLY A 252 -2.96 5.10 1.42
N VAL A 253 -3.70 4.74 0.36
CA VAL A 253 -5.16 4.89 0.26
C VAL A 253 -5.85 3.53 0.33
N GLY A 254 -6.85 3.35 1.11
CA GLY A 254 -7.45 4.21 2.12
C GLY A 254 -8.76 3.61 2.63
N THR A 255 -9.79 4.43 2.71
CA THR A 255 -11.12 3.93 3.07
C THR A 255 -11.73 3.09 1.95
N PRO A 256 -12.69 2.19 2.26
CA PRO A 256 -13.39 1.43 1.20
C PRO A 256 -13.96 2.31 0.10
N THR A 257 -14.58 3.43 0.45
CA THR A 257 -15.11 4.42 -0.50
C THR A 257 -14.01 5.01 -1.38
N ASN A 258 -12.88 5.44 -0.80
CA ASN A 258 -11.79 6.02 -1.57
C ASN A 258 -11.19 5.00 -2.56
N ILE A 259 -11.15 3.72 -2.19
CA ILE A 259 -10.70 2.65 -3.08
C ILE A 259 -11.66 2.50 -4.26
N ILE A 260 -12.97 2.39 -4.02
CA ILE A 260 -13.98 2.27 -5.09
C ILE A 260 -13.88 3.46 -6.05
N GLU A 261 -13.79 4.68 -5.51
CA GLU A 261 -13.70 5.92 -6.29
C GLU A 261 -12.39 6.03 -7.08
N ALA A 262 -11.26 5.57 -6.52
CA ALA A 262 -9.99 5.56 -7.21
C ALA A 262 -9.92 4.46 -8.29
N VAL A 263 -10.53 3.29 -8.07
CA VAL A 263 -10.71 2.28 -9.13
C VAL A 263 -11.51 2.84 -10.29
N ALA A 264 -12.59 3.58 -10.02
CA ALA A 264 -13.38 4.25 -11.07
C ALA A 264 -12.55 5.23 -11.92
N ARG A 265 -11.43 5.70 -11.38
CA ARG A 265 -10.46 6.61 -12.02
C ARG A 265 -9.22 5.91 -12.59
N GLY A 266 -9.22 4.59 -12.63
CA GLY A 266 -8.20 3.79 -13.32
C GLY A 266 -7.02 3.34 -12.48
N VAL A 267 -7.14 3.32 -11.14
CA VAL A 267 -6.10 2.81 -10.22
C VAL A 267 -6.23 1.29 -10.06
N ASP A 268 -5.10 0.59 -10.05
CA ASP A 268 -5.02 -0.89 -9.99
C ASP A 268 -4.55 -1.42 -8.63
N PHE A 269 -3.61 -0.72 -7.95
CA PHE A 269 -2.98 -1.16 -6.71
C PHE A 269 -3.22 -0.17 -5.59
N PHE A 270 -3.42 -0.69 -4.38
CA PHE A 270 -3.68 0.07 -3.17
C PHE A 270 -2.96 -0.54 -1.99
N ASP A 271 -2.58 0.29 -1.03
CA ASP A 271 -2.16 -0.10 0.31
C ASP A 271 -2.69 0.89 1.35
N CYS A 272 -2.86 0.46 2.56
CA CYS A 272 -3.05 1.34 3.70
C CYS A 272 -2.86 0.58 5.01
N VAL A 273 -2.22 1.20 5.99
CA VAL A 273 -2.14 0.65 7.36
C VAL A 273 -3.46 0.77 8.14
N MET A 274 -4.40 1.60 7.64
CA MET A 274 -5.63 1.95 8.32
C MET A 274 -6.52 0.74 8.65
N PRO A 275 -6.74 -0.26 7.78
CA PRO A 275 -7.57 -1.42 8.14
C PRO A 275 -7.07 -2.15 9.38
N ALA A 276 -5.77 -2.47 9.43
CA ALA A 276 -5.16 -3.14 10.57
C ALA A 276 -5.07 -2.22 11.80
N ARG A 277 -4.79 -0.91 11.61
CA ARG A 277 -4.77 0.06 12.69
C ARG A 277 -6.14 0.25 13.32
N ASN A 278 -7.19 0.46 12.52
CA ASN A 278 -8.56 0.59 12.99
C ASN A 278 -9.04 -0.66 13.72
N ALA A 279 -8.73 -1.84 13.20
CA ALA A 279 -9.08 -3.11 13.83
C ALA A 279 -8.51 -3.24 15.24
N ARG A 280 -7.24 -2.84 15.45
CA ARG A 280 -6.61 -2.85 16.78
C ARG A 280 -7.27 -1.88 17.79
N HIS A 281 -8.08 -0.94 17.30
CA HIS A 281 -8.89 -0.02 18.09
C HIS A 281 -10.38 -0.36 18.05
N ALA A 282 -10.74 -1.62 17.71
CA ALA A 282 -12.11 -2.13 17.65
C ALA A 282 -13.00 -1.49 16.57
N ARG A 283 -12.44 -0.75 15.62
CA ARG A 283 -13.20 -0.24 14.48
C ARG A 283 -13.12 -1.24 13.35
N LEU A 284 -14.27 -1.85 13.01
CA LEU A 284 -14.38 -2.93 12.04
C LEU A 284 -15.27 -2.51 10.88
N PHE A 285 -14.93 -3.00 9.68
CA PHE A 285 -15.67 -2.75 8.46
C PHE A 285 -16.69 -3.86 8.20
N THR A 286 -17.88 -3.47 7.80
CA THR A 286 -18.95 -4.37 7.37
C THR A 286 -19.53 -3.90 6.05
N TRP A 287 -20.31 -4.73 5.36
CA TRP A 287 -20.97 -4.35 4.11
C TRP A 287 -22.08 -3.30 4.29
N GLU A 288 -22.43 -2.96 5.54
CA GLU A 288 -23.40 -1.90 5.87
C GLU A 288 -22.70 -0.59 6.36
N GLY A 289 -21.39 -0.63 6.61
CA GLY A 289 -20.62 0.49 7.15
C GLY A 289 -19.66 0.05 8.27
N ALA A 290 -19.04 1.01 8.94
CA ALA A 290 -18.08 0.73 10.00
C ALA A 290 -18.72 0.73 11.39
N ILE A 291 -18.42 -0.30 12.19
CA ILE A 291 -18.84 -0.43 13.58
C ILE A 291 -17.65 -0.20 14.55
N ASN A 292 -17.97 0.18 15.81
CA ASN A 292 -16.98 0.17 16.90
C ASN A 292 -17.43 -0.82 17.98
N LEU A 293 -16.75 -1.97 18.07
CA LEU A 293 -17.12 -3.04 18.99
C LEU A 293 -16.97 -2.69 20.47
N LYS A 294 -16.30 -1.59 20.84
CA LYS A 294 -16.27 -1.13 22.23
C LYS A 294 -17.61 -0.57 22.69
N ASN A 295 -18.53 -0.22 21.79
CA ASN A 295 -19.85 0.28 22.14
C ASN A 295 -20.63 -0.71 23.01
N ALA A 296 -21.35 -0.20 24.03
CA ALA A 296 -22.09 -1.02 24.97
C ALA A 296 -23.19 -1.86 24.33
N LYS A 297 -23.77 -1.38 23.22
CA LYS A 297 -24.82 -2.11 22.47
C LYS A 297 -24.41 -3.52 22.05
N TYR A 298 -23.09 -3.77 21.87
CA TYR A 298 -22.57 -5.08 21.46
C TYR A 298 -22.24 -6.03 22.63
N ALA A 299 -22.50 -5.62 23.90
CA ALA A 299 -22.14 -6.43 25.05
C ALA A 299 -22.89 -7.79 25.14
N ARG A 300 -24.08 -7.87 24.54
CA ARG A 300 -24.90 -9.09 24.50
C ARG A 300 -25.29 -9.47 23.07
N ASP A 301 -24.56 -8.96 22.09
CA ASP A 301 -24.82 -9.20 20.67
C ASP A 301 -24.15 -10.50 20.23
N MET A 302 -24.93 -11.53 19.96
CA MET A 302 -24.45 -12.85 19.57
C MET A 302 -24.24 -13.00 18.05
N ASP A 303 -24.54 -11.97 17.28
CA ASP A 303 -24.30 -11.96 15.84
C ASP A 303 -22.79 -11.88 15.53
N PRO A 304 -22.36 -12.34 14.36
CA PRO A 304 -21.00 -12.12 13.86
C PRO A 304 -20.71 -10.63 13.64
N ILE A 305 -19.44 -10.26 13.46
CA ILE A 305 -19.06 -8.89 13.12
C ILE A 305 -19.89 -8.37 11.95
N ASP A 306 -20.00 -9.16 10.91
CA ASP A 306 -20.84 -8.88 9.73
C ASP A 306 -21.56 -10.17 9.32
N PRO A 307 -22.90 -10.21 9.33
CA PRO A 307 -23.67 -11.36 8.88
C PRO A 307 -23.47 -11.73 7.41
N GLN A 308 -23.02 -10.77 6.59
CA GLN A 308 -22.74 -10.99 5.16
C GLN A 308 -21.27 -11.43 4.90
N CYS A 309 -20.47 -11.56 5.95
CA CYS A 309 -19.05 -11.89 5.85
C CYS A 309 -18.79 -13.36 6.21
N ASP A 310 -18.11 -14.07 5.33
CA ASP A 310 -17.74 -15.47 5.49
C ASP A 310 -16.28 -15.70 5.96
N CYS A 311 -15.64 -14.66 6.51
CA CYS A 311 -14.27 -14.79 7.02
C CYS A 311 -14.18 -15.79 8.19
N PRO A 312 -12.97 -16.33 8.49
CA PRO A 312 -12.77 -17.28 9.58
C PRO A 312 -13.26 -16.76 10.95
N VAL A 313 -13.29 -15.45 11.14
CA VAL A 313 -13.74 -14.80 12.37
C VAL A 313 -15.26 -14.77 12.46
N CYS A 314 -15.94 -14.24 11.42
CA CYS A 314 -17.41 -14.15 11.40
C CYS A 314 -18.10 -15.51 11.46
N ARG A 315 -17.48 -16.56 10.92
CA ARG A 315 -18.00 -17.94 11.00
C ARG A 315 -18.00 -18.56 12.40
N ARG A 316 -17.25 -17.96 13.37
CA ARG A 316 -16.97 -18.61 14.66
C ARG A 316 -17.27 -17.76 15.88
N TYR A 317 -17.16 -16.44 15.77
CA TYR A 317 -17.14 -15.56 16.93
C TYR A 317 -18.23 -14.49 16.84
N SER A 318 -18.87 -14.23 17.99
CA SER A 318 -19.86 -13.17 18.10
C SER A 318 -19.23 -11.80 18.43
N ARG A 319 -19.97 -10.75 18.15
CA ARG A 319 -19.61 -9.37 18.56
C ARG A 319 -19.41 -9.27 20.06
N ALA A 320 -20.28 -9.91 20.86
CA ALA A 320 -20.17 -9.93 22.31
C ALA A 320 -18.84 -10.51 22.79
N TYR A 321 -18.41 -11.65 22.20
CA TYR A 321 -17.15 -12.28 22.57
C TYR A 321 -15.94 -11.42 22.21
N ILE A 322 -15.87 -10.91 20.98
CA ILE A 322 -14.75 -10.07 20.56
C ILE A 322 -14.72 -8.76 21.36
N ARG A 323 -15.89 -8.16 21.66
CA ARG A 323 -15.97 -7.03 22.56
C ARG A 323 -15.43 -7.34 23.94
N HIS A 324 -15.82 -8.49 24.52
CA HIS A 324 -15.27 -8.95 25.80
C HIS A 324 -13.75 -8.98 25.79
N LEU A 325 -13.14 -9.56 24.74
CA LEU A 325 -11.70 -9.62 24.60
C LEU A 325 -11.04 -8.21 24.57
N PHE A 326 -11.67 -7.23 23.91
CA PHE A 326 -11.19 -5.83 23.96
C PHE A 326 -11.29 -5.19 25.33
N VAL A 327 -12.34 -5.49 26.08
CA VAL A 327 -12.54 -4.97 27.44
C VAL A 327 -11.58 -5.62 28.43
N ALA A 328 -11.29 -6.91 28.23
CA ALA A 328 -10.34 -7.68 29.03
C ALA A 328 -8.88 -7.48 28.58
N GLU A 329 -8.63 -6.64 27.56
CA GLU A 329 -7.30 -6.36 26.97
C GLU A 329 -6.57 -7.62 26.46
N GLU A 330 -7.32 -8.66 26.07
CA GLU A 330 -6.77 -9.87 25.50
C GLU A 330 -6.21 -9.62 24.08
N THR A 331 -4.99 -10.06 23.83
CA THR A 331 -4.32 -9.89 22.53
C THR A 331 -5.05 -10.57 21.36
N LEU A 332 -5.85 -11.61 21.66
CA LEU A 332 -6.68 -12.28 20.67
C LEU A 332 -7.70 -11.34 20.01
N ALA A 333 -8.18 -10.30 20.74
CA ALA A 333 -9.04 -9.27 20.17
C ALA A 333 -8.41 -8.61 18.94
N LEU A 334 -7.11 -8.28 19.04
CA LEU A 334 -6.37 -7.62 17.96
C LEU A 334 -6.25 -8.54 16.75
N ARG A 335 -5.87 -9.82 16.98
CA ARG A 335 -5.71 -10.80 15.89
C ARG A 335 -7.01 -11.04 15.14
N LEU A 336 -8.10 -11.32 15.84
CA LEU A 336 -9.40 -11.58 15.22
C LEU A 336 -9.89 -10.35 14.44
N SER A 337 -9.79 -9.17 15.02
CA SER A 337 -10.25 -7.93 14.39
C SER A 337 -9.43 -7.57 13.16
N VAL A 338 -8.10 -7.72 13.20
CA VAL A 338 -7.22 -7.45 12.05
C VAL A 338 -7.48 -8.46 10.93
N MET A 339 -7.65 -9.75 11.27
CA MET A 339 -8.00 -10.78 10.30
C MET A 339 -9.31 -10.46 9.56
N HIS A 340 -10.34 -10.06 10.30
CA HIS A 340 -11.62 -9.67 9.71
C HIS A 340 -11.49 -8.46 8.78
N ASN A 341 -10.84 -7.37 9.23
CA ASN A 341 -10.71 -6.16 8.42
C ASN A 341 -9.90 -6.39 7.13
N LEU A 342 -8.80 -7.15 7.20
CA LEU A 342 -8.01 -7.44 6.02
C LEU A 342 -8.75 -8.39 5.06
N TYR A 343 -9.48 -9.36 5.59
CA TYR A 343 -10.37 -10.19 4.77
C TYR A 343 -11.43 -9.32 4.06
N PHE A 344 -12.06 -8.38 4.78
CA PHE A 344 -13.03 -7.46 4.18
C PHE A 344 -12.43 -6.67 3.01
N TYR A 345 -11.21 -6.15 3.15
CA TYR A 345 -10.54 -5.42 2.08
C TYR A 345 -10.20 -6.31 0.88
N ASN A 346 -9.68 -7.51 1.12
CA ASN A 346 -9.40 -8.47 0.05
C ASN A 346 -10.69 -8.86 -0.68
N LYS A 347 -11.80 -9.05 0.07
CA LYS A 347 -13.12 -9.38 -0.49
C LYS A 347 -13.76 -8.19 -1.22
N LEU A 348 -13.52 -6.97 -0.75
CA LEU A 348 -13.93 -5.75 -1.47
C LEU A 348 -13.29 -5.72 -2.86
N MET A 349 -12.00 -5.97 -2.95
CA MET A 349 -11.29 -6.01 -4.23
C MET A 349 -11.76 -7.15 -5.13
N GLU A 350 -12.06 -8.30 -4.57
CA GLU A 350 -12.67 -9.43 -5.31
C GLU A 350 -14.02 -9.02 -5.90
N ARG A 351 -14.95 -8.45 -5.11
CA ARG A 351 -16.25 -7.99 -5.60
C ARG A 351 -16.14 -6.88 -6.65
N ILE A 352 -15.14 -5.99 -6.53
CA ILE A 352 -14.86 -4.98 -7.56
C ILE A 352 -14.43 -5.65 -8.87
N ARG A 353 -13.54 -6.65 -8.81
CA ARG A 353 -13.13 -7.41 -10.01
C ARG A 353 -14.28 -8.15 -10.64
N ASP A 354 -15.12 -8.81 -9.84
CA ASP A 354 -16.32 -9.51 -10.32
C ASP A 354 -17.29 -8.53 -11.00
N ALA A 355 -17.50 -7.35 -10.43
CA ALA A 355 -18.33 -6.31 -11.01
C ALA A 355 -17.77 -5.82 -12.35
N LEU A 356 -16.44 -5.63 -12.47
CA LEU A 356 -15.77 -5.28 -13.72
C LEU A 356 -15.90 -6.40 -14.76
N ASP A 357 -15.67 -7.66 -14.35
CA ASP A 357 -15.79 -8.82 -15.23
C ASP A 357 -17.23 -8.98 -15.77
N ASN A 358 -18.24 -8.60 -14.98
CA ASN A 358 -19.65 -8.65 -15.38
C ASN A 358 -20.17 -7.37 -16.05
N GLY A 359 -19.40 -6.27 -16.07
CA GLY A 359 -19.85 -4.97 -16.62
C GLY A 359 -20.90 -4.28 -15.75
N THR A 360 -20.81 -4.46 -14.43
CA THR A 360 -21.74 -3.90 -13.42
C THR A 360 -21.05 -3.00 -12.40
N PHE A 361 -19.81 -2.57 -12.69
CA PHE A 361 -19.01 -1.82 -11.74
C PHE A 361 -19.64 -0.46 -11.38
N GLN A 362 -20.31 0.24 -12.34
CA GLN A 362 -20.97 1.50 -12.01
C GLN A 362 -22.14 1.32 -11.05
N ALA A 363 -22.90 0.23 -11.17
CA ALA A 363 -23.96 -0.11 -10.22
C ALA A 363 -23.37 -0.44 -8.83
N PHE A 364 -22.29 -1.23 -8.78
CA PHE A 364 -21.54 -1.51 -7.55
C PHE A 364 -21.02 -0.23 -6.88
N ARG A 365 -20.40 0.66 -7.65
CA ARG A 365 -19.92 1.95 -7.17
C ARG A 365 -21.05 2.78 -6.56
N HIS A 366 -22.16 2.91 -7.27
CA HIS A 366 -23.32 3.67 -6.79
C HIS A 366 -23.87 3.13 -5.47
N GLU A 367 -23.98 1.80 -5.35
CA GLU A 367 -24.49 1.15 -4.13
C GLU A 367 -23.53 1.29 -2.95
N PHE A 368 -22.25 1.00 -3.15
CA PHE A 368 -21.31 0.78 -2.04
C PHE A 368 -20.48 2.01 -1.67
N SER A 369 -20.26 3.01 -2.55
CA SER A 369 -19.46 4.19 -2.19
C SER A 369 -20.07 4.96 -1.01
N GLU A 370 -21.38 5.20 -1.02
CA GLU A 370 -22.05 5.86 0.09
C GLU A 370 -22.21 4.94 1.31
N LYS A 371 -22.65 3.70 1.07
CA LYS A 371 -22.93 2.71 2.12
C LYS A 371 -21.71 2.44 3.00
N LEU A 372 -20.56 2.23 2.41
CA LEU A 372 -19.31 1.93 3.11
C LEU A 372 -18.63 3.16 3.76
N SER A 373 -19.11 4.39 3.49
CA SER A 373 -18.67 5.59 4.18
C SER A 373 -19.29 5.76 5.57
N ARG A 374 -20.40 5.07 5.85
CA ARG A 374 -21.21 5.24 7.06
C ARG A 374 -20.52 4.66 8.31
N ARG A 375 -20.86 5.26 9.45
CA ARG A 375 -20.62 4.69 10.79
C ARG A 375 -21.97 4.26 11.36
N ILE A 376 -22.09 3.01 11.81
CA ILE A 376 -23.34 2.39 12.26
C ILE A 376 -23.21 1.85 13.70
#